data_d63c0474c6d2e106ca915ea67e6161fc
#
_entry.id   d63c0474c6d2e106ca915ea67e6161fc
#
_cell.length_a   1.000
_cell.length_b   1.000
_cell.length_c   1.000
_cell.angle_alpha   90.00
_cell.angle_beta   90.00
_cell.angle_gamma   90.00
#
_symmetry.space_group_name_H-M   'P 1'
#
loop_
_entity.id
_entity.type
_entity.pdbx_description
1 polymer ?
#
loop_
_entity_poly.entity_id
_entity_poly.type
_entity_poly.pdbx_seq_one_letter_code
_entity_poly.pdbx_strand_id
1 'polypeptide(L)'
;SSLVGSEMCIRDSHHTYCTIWDSKYAEDCERFATHGCSRLYPHVNGTAPVFPIEYIEGMNADLQDQGYIVQADTVEELADKLGLPKDTFTATVDRYNELAAKGEDEDYGKEDYRLSTLSEAPFYGVRQAGGYLICTIDGIQIDDNMHAIDQDFKAIPGLYVIGDMSGNYFSGSYPSLMAGAAAGRSATFGRLAGQNAAAGI
;
A
#
# COMPACT_ATOMS: atom_id res chain seq x y z
N SER A 1 -2.79 4.44 -2.10
CA SER A 1 -1.44 4.97 -1.81
C SER A 1 -0.55 4.71 -3.01
N SER A 2 -0.13 5.77 -3.68
CA SER A 2 0.86 5.66 -4.75
C SER A 2 2.20 5.27 -4.11
N LEU A 3 2.60 4.03 -4.29
CA LEU A 3 3.90 3.51 -3.83
C LEU A 3 5.10 4.22 -4.48
N VAL A 4 4.90 4.91 -5.61
CA VAL A 4 5.98 5.57 -6.35
C VAL A 4 6.65 6.69 -5.54
N GLY A 5 5.89 7.48 -4.78
CA GLY A 5 6.47 8.50 -3.90
C GLY A 5 7.17 7.93 -2.68
N SER A 6 6.63 6.85 -2.10
CA SER A 6 7.24 6.19 -0.94
C SER A 6 8.51 5.42 -1.28
N GLU A 7 8.63 4.82 -2.45
CA GLU A 7 9.85 4.13 -2.89
C GLU A 7 11.03 5.10 -3.11
N MET A 8 10.80 6.27 -3.68
CA MET A 8 11.84 7.30 -3.81
C MET A 8 12.28 7.83 -2.44
N CYS A 9 11.34 8.14 -1.55
CA CYS A 9 11.64 8.58 -0.18
C CYS A 9 12.38 7.52 0.63
N ILE A 10 12.07 6.23 0.45
CA ILE A 10 12.75 5.12 1.12
C ILE A 10 14.20 4.99 0.63
N ARG A 11 14.48 5.20 -0.66
CA ARG A 11 15.84 5.15 -1.21
C ARG A 11 16.74 6.25 -0.67
N ASP A 12 16.21 7.47 -0.55
CA ASP A 12 16.99 8.66 -0.21
C ASP A 12 17.07 8.93 1.30
N SER A 13 16.20 8.33 2.11
CA SER A 13 16.07 8.57 3.56
C SER A 13 16.50 7.38 4.42
N HIS A 14 17.59 6.71 4.06
CA HIS A 14 18.13 5.58 4.83
C HIS A 14 17.11 4.45 5.07
N HIS A 15 16.22 4.22 4.09
CA HIS A 15 15.18 3.18 4.13
C HIS A 15 14.14 3.37 5.24
N THR A 16 13.91 4.60 5.70
CA THR A 16 12.86 4.90 6.68
C THR A 16 11.81 5.85 6.11
N TYR A 17 10.57 5.69 6.54
CA TYR A 17 9.47 6.60 6.26
C TYR A 17 8.57 6.73 7.49
N CYS A 18 7.75 7.78 7.53
CA CYS A 18 6.77 7.95 8.59
C CYS A 18 5.37 7.88 8.03
N THR A 19 4.50 7.16 8.74
CA THR A 19 3.05 7.21 8.52
C THR A 19 2.44 8.09 9.60
N ILE A 20 1.61 9.05 9.19
CA ILE A 20 1.00 10.04 10.06
C ILE A 20 -0.51 9.98 9.90
N TRP A 21 -1.23 10.12 11.01
CA TRP A 21 -2.70 10.24 11.01
C TRP A 21 -3.14 11.07 12.21
N ASP A 22 -4.40 11.48 12.21
CA ASP A 22 -5.01 12.20 13.32
C ASP A 22 -6.16 11.43 13.98
N SER A 23 -6.84 12.05 14.94
CA SER A 23 -7.92 11.41 15.70
C SER A 23 -9.11 10.94 14.85
N LYS A 24 -9.26 11.48 13.63
CA LYS A 24 -10.34 11.08 12.69
C LYS A 24 -10.10 9.77 11.96
N TYR A 25 -9.01 9.06 12.24
CA TYR A 25 -8.66 7.85 11.47
C TYR A 25 -9.76 6.80 11.43
N ALA A 26 -10.56 6.66 12.49
CA ALA A 26 -11.67 5.71 12.54
C ALA A 26 -12.76 6.08 11.52
N GLU A 27 -13.15 7.35 11.47
CA GLU A 27 -14.11 7.89 10.50
C GLU A 27 -13.59 7.77 9.07
N ASP A 28 -12.30 8.04 8.87
CA ASP A 28 -11.65 7.89 7.57
C ASP A 28 -11.62 6.42 7.12
N CYS A 29 -11.33 5.49 8.02
CA CYS A 29 -11.40 4.05 7.74
C CYS A 29 -12.81 3.64 7.33
N GLU A 30 -13.84 4.13 8.00
CA GLU A 30 -15.23 3.86 7.64
C GLU A 30 -15.58 4.45 6.27
N ARG A 31 -15.21 5.69 6.02
CA ARG A 31 -15.42 6.37 4.73
C ARG A 31 -14.75 5.64 3.58
N PHE A 32 -13.57 5.07 3.79
CA PHE A 32 -12.82 4.34 2.77
C PHE A 32 -13.19 2.86 2.66
N ALA A 33 -14.02 2.35 3.53
CA ALA A 33 -14.40 0.92 3.57
C ALA A 33 -14.98 0.40 2.26
N THR A 34 -15.64 1.26 1.49
CA THR A 34 -16.23 0.91 0.18
C THR A 34 -15.25 1.02 -0.99
N HIS A 35 -14.02 1.51 -0.75
CA HIS A 35 -13.02 1.80 -1.78
C HIS A 35 -11.74 1.02 -1.50
N GLY A 36 -11.43 0.08 -2.38
CA GLY A 36 -10.20 -0.66 -2.32
C GLY A 36 -10.16 -1.83 -1.34
N CYS A 37 -8.97 -2.27 -1.02
CA CYS A 37 -8.72 -3.42 -0.15
C CYS A 37 -8.72 -2.99 1.33
N SER A 38 -9.88 -2.62 1.87
CA SER A 38 -10.02 -2.38 3.30
C SER A 38 -10.22 -3.71 4.03
N ARG A 39 -9.42 -3.95 5.06
CA ARG A 39 -9.56 -5.11 5.94
C ARG A 39 -10.44 -4.82 7.17
N LEU A 40 -10.82 -3.57 7.37
CA LEU A 40 -11.52 -3.12 8.57
C LEU A 40 -13.03 -3.30 8.47
N TYR A 41 -13.58 -3.21 7.26
CA TYR A 41 -15.02 -3.25 7.02
C TYR A 41 -15.37 -4.27 5.93
N PRO A 42 -16.66 -4.70 5.86
CA PRO A 42 -17.11 -5.60 4.81
C PRO A 42 -16.82 -5.00 3.44
N HIS A 43 -16.27 -5.80 2.56
CA HIS A 43 -16.15 -5.40 1.17
C HIS A 43 -17.52 -5.36 0.49
N VAL A 44 -17.63 -4.57 -0.57
CA VAL A 44 -18.87 -4.42 -1.38
C VAL A 44 -19.38 -5.76 -1.93
N ASN A 45 -18.50 -6.74 -2.08
CA ASN A 45 -18.84 -8.10 -2.51
C ASN A 45 -19.37 -9.02 -1.38
N GLY A 46 -19.63 -8.48 -0.19
CA GLY A 46 -20.22 -9.23 0.92
C GLY A 46 -19.23 -10.08 1.73
N THR A 47 -17.92 -9.92 1.54
CA THR A 47 -16.95 -10.56 2.43
C THR A 47 -17.06 -10.00 3.84
N ALA A 48 -16.95 -10.87 4.84
CA ALA A 48 -16.94 -10.45 6.24
C ALA A 48 -15.74 -9.51 6.51
N PRO A 49 -15.90 -8.52 7.39
CA PRO A 49 -14.79 -7.68 7.82
C PRO A 49 -13.72 -8.55 8.48
N VAL A 50 -12.46 -8.31 8.11
CA VAL A 50 -11.36 -9.07 8.70
C VAL A 50 -11.07 -8.56 10.11
N PHE A 51 -11.18 -7.25 10.32
CA PHE A 51 -10.97 -6.60 11.61
C PHE A 51 -12.02 -5.52 11.87
N PRO A 52 -12.73 -5.55 12.98
CA PRO A 52 -13.55 -4.43 13.43
C PRO A 52 -12.66 -3.27 13.89
N ILE A 53 -13.20 -2.05 13.91
CA ILE A 53 -12.44 -0.86 14.29
C ILE A 53 -11.89 -0.95 15.72
N GLU A 54 -12.64 -1.52 16.63
CA GLU A 54 -12.26 -1.71 18.05
C GLU A 54 -11.00 -2.58 18.18
N TYR A 55 -10.81 -3.53 17.28
CA TYR A 55 -9.58 -4.34 17.23
C TYR A 55 -8.37 -3.50 16.84
N ILE A 56 -8.55 -2.60 15.88
CA ILE A 56 -7.49 -1.68 15.43
C ILE A 56 -7.16 -0.68 16.53
N GLU A 57 -8.16 -0.14 17.20
CA GLU A 57 -7.97 0.78 18.35
C GLU A 57 -7.18 0.09 19.47
N GLY A 58 -7.53 -1.15 19.81
CA GLY A 58 -6.80 -1.94 20.80
C GLY A 58 -5.35 -2.21 20.36
N MET A 59 -5.14 -2.58 19.12
CA MET A 59 -3.78 -2.79 18.58
C MET A 59 -2.96 -1.49 18.55
N ASN A 60 -3.55 -0.37 18.21
CA ASN A 60 -2.88 0.93 18.24
C ASN A 60 -2.49 1.32 19.68
N ALA A 61 -3.36 1.08 20.65
CA ALA A 61 -3.05 1.32 22.06
C ALA A 61 -1.87 0.46 22.54
N ASP A 62 -1.87 -0.83 22.21
CA ASP A 62 -0.75 -1.74 22.54
C ASP A 62 0.57 -1.28 21.90
N LEU A 63 0.55 -0.81 20.65
CA LEU A 63 1.73 -0.30 19.96
C LEU A 63 2.20 1.06 20.51
N GLN A 64 1.28 1.87 21.02
CA GLN A 64 1.60 3.10 21.75
C GLN A 64 2.29 2.79 23.07
N ASP A 65 1.76 1.86 23.87
CA ASP A 65 2.37 1.44 25.14
C ASP A 65 3.76 0.84 24.94
N GLN A 66 4.02 0.20 23.81
CA GLN A 66 5.33 -0.31 23.41
C GLN A 66 6.26 0.77 22.84
N GLY A 67 5.76 1.99 22.62
CA GLY A 67 6.54 3.12 22.09
C GLY A 67 6.79 3.10 20.57
N TYR A 68 6.09 2.25 19.81
CA TYR A 68 6.18 2.24 18.35
C TYR A 68 5.34 3.34 17.72
N ILE A 69 4.16 3.61 18.25
CA ILE A 69 3.32 4.73 17.85
C ILE A 69 3.55 5.87 18.83
N VAL A 70 3.87 7.04 18.33
CA VAL A 70 3.95 8.27 19.13
C VAL A 70 2.69 9.10 18.94
N GLN A 71 2.27 9.78 20.00
CA GLN A 71 1.13 10.69 20.00
C GLN A 71 1.60 12.09 20.39
N ALA A 72 0.97 13.11 19.81
CA ALA A 72 1.24 14.52 20.09
C ALA A 72 -0.03 15.36 19.96
N ASP A 73 -0.07 16.47 20.66
CA ASP A 73 -1.19 17.41 20.59
C ASP A 73 -1.03 18.43 19.45
N THR A 74 0.19 18.55 18.91
CA THR A 74 0.49 19.43 17.77
C THR A 74 1.35 18.71 16.72
N VAL A 75 1.29 19.23 15.49
CA VAL A 75 2.11 18.73 14.37
C VAL A 75 3.60 18.94 14.65
N GLU A 76 3.97 20.05 15.25
CA GLU A 76 5.35 20.39 15.61
C GLU A 76 5.91 19.44 16.67
N GLU A 77 5.10 19.11 17.68
CA GLU A 77 5.48 18.12 18.70
C GLU A 77 5.63 16.73 18.09
N LEU A 78 4.74 16.37 17.16
CA LEU A 78 4.85 15.09 16.45
C LEU A 78 6.14 15.03 15.64
N ALA A 79 6.52 16.12 14.97
CA ALA A 79 7.79 16.19 14.24
C ALA A 79 9.00 15.93 15.15
N ASP A 80 9.01 16.55 16.33
CA ASP A 80 10.08 16.35 17.32
C ASP A 80 10.15 14.88 17.78
N LYS A 81 9.00 14.27 18.11
CA LYS A 81 8.92 12.87 18.55
C LYS A 81 9.35 11.87 17.47
N LEU A 82 9.10 12.19 16.21
CA LEU A 82 9.50 11.36 15.07
C LEU A 82 10.91 11.66 14.55
N GLY A 83 11.58 12.70 15.08
CA GLY A 83 12.88 13.13 14.60
C GLY A 83 12.86 13.67 13.18
N LEU A 84 11.79 14.37 12.80
CA LEU A 84 11.60 14.99 11.49
C LEU A 84 12.02 16.47 11.53
N PRO A 85 12.50 17.05 10.41
CA PRO A 85 12.74 18.49 10.31
C PRO A 85 11.42 19.26 10.47
N LYS A 86 11.27 19.94 11.61
CA LYS A 86 10.01 20.56 12.04
C LYS A 86 9.40 21.48 10.98
N ASP A 87 10.17 22.46 10.51
CA ASP A 87 9.66 23.46 9.56
C ASP A 87 9.20 22.82 8.23
N THR A 88 10.00 21.89 7.73
CA THR A 88 9.66 21.16 6.49
C THR A 88 8.43 20.27 6.68
N PHE A 89 8.35 19.59 7.81
CA PHE A 89 7.21 18.70 8.10
C PHE A 89 5.91 19.51 8.26
N THR A 90 5.94 20.60 9.03
CA THR A 90 4.78 21.47 9.19
C THR A 90 4.31 22.04 7.85
N ALA A 91 5.24 22.58 7.05
CA ALA A 91 4.90 23.08 5.72
C ALA A 91 4.30 21.99 4.80
N THR A 92 4.77 20.74 4.91
CA THR A 92 4.21 19.60 4.16
C THR A 92 2.77 19.28 4.60
N VAL A 93 2.52 19.30 5.91
CA VAL A 93 1.16 19.08 6.46
C VAL A 93 0.22 20.21 6.05
N ASP A 94 0.66 21.47 6.11
CA ASP A 94 -0.13 22.62 5.69
C ASP A 94 -0.49 22.49 4.21
N ARG A 95 0.49 22.19 3.34
CA ARG A 95 0.24 21.99 1.92
C ARG A 95 -0.71 20.84 1.65
N TYR A 96 -0.56 19.72 2.35
CA TYR A 96 -1.47 18.58 2.21
C TYR A 96 -2.90 18.95 2.64
N ASN A 97 -3.05 19.72 3.72
CA ASN A 97 -4.35 20.19 4.19
C ASN A 97 -5.02 21.16 3.21
N GLU A 98 -4.26 22.04 2.55
CA GLU A 98 -4.76 22.89 1.48
C GLU A 98 -5.34 22.06 0.32
N LEU A 99 -4.59 21.04 -0.14
CA LEU A 99 -5.00 20.14 -1.23
C LEU A 99 -6.24 19.32 -0.82
N ALA A 100 -6.26 18.80 0.41
CA ALA A 100 -7.40 18.05 0.92
C ALA A 100 -8.66 18.93 1.05
N ALA A 101 -8.52 20.15 1.51
CA ALA A 101 -9.64 21.11 1.60
C ALA A 101 -10.14 21.53 0.21
N LYS A 102 -9.25 21.63 -0.77
CA LYS A 102 -9.59 21.87 -2.18
C LYS A 102 -10.31 20.70 -2.83
N GLY A 103 -10.10 19.48 -2.34
CA GLY A 103 -10.59 18.24 -2.94
C GLY A 103 -9.83 17.81 -4.19
N GLU A 104 -8.61 18.30 -4.39
CA GLU A 104 -7.77 17.98 -5.54
C GLU A 104 -6.30 17.96 -5.13
N ASP A 105 -5.64 16.83 -5.33
CA ASP A 105 -4.19 16.69 -5.10
C ASP A 105 -3.43 16.99 -6.39
N GLU A 106 -3.03 18.26 -6.53
CA GLU A 106 -2.25 18.75 -7.68
C GLU A 106 -0.80 18.25 -7.66
N ASP A 107 -0.30 17.82 -6.50
CA ASP A 107 1.11 17.49 -6.32
C ASP A 107 1.39 16.01 -6.68
N TYR A 108 0.48 15.09 -6.34
CA TYR A 108 0.65 13.65 -6.52
C TYR A 108 -0.54 12.94 -7.16
N GLY A 109 -1.64 13.64 -7.42
CA GLY A 109 -2.83 13.09 -8.07
C GLY A 109 -3.56 12.03 -7.22
N LYS A 110 -3.53 12.16 -5.88
CA LYS A 110 -4.32 11.31 -5.00
C LYS A 110 -5.80 11.56 -5.24
N GLU A 111 -6.56 10.48 -5.37
CA GLU A 111 -8.00 10.58 -5.66
C GLU A 111 -8.73 11.38 -4.58
N ASP A 112 -9.68 12.22 -4.99
CA ASP A 112 -10.42 13.17 -4.14
C ASP A 112 -11.12 12.49 -2.94
N TYR A 113 -11.74 11.34 -3.16
CA TYR A 113 -12.41 10.58 -2.11
C TYR A 113 -11.47 10.03 -1.03
N ARG A 114 -10.16 10.03 -1.28
CA ARG A 114 -9.12 9.61 -0.33
C ARG A 114 -8.46 10.77 0.41
N LEU A 115 -8.81 12.00 0.05
CA LEU A 115 -8.27 13.16 0.71
C LEU A 115 -8.99 13.37 2.05
N SER A 116 -8.21 13.51 3.11
CA SER A 116 -8.65 13.85 4.46
C SER A 116 -7.64 14.80 5.08
N THR A 117 -8.09 15.88 5.67
CA THR A 117 -7.20 16.82 6.36
C THR A 117 -6.58 16.19 7.60
N LEU A 118 -5.38 16.59 7.91
CA LEU A 118 -4.66 16.27 9.15
C LEU A 118 -4.80 17.47 10.08
N SER A 119 -5.92 17.55 10.84
CA SER A 119 -6.35 18.78 11.51
C SER A 119 -6.86 18.61 12.93
N GLU A 120 -7.11 17.37 13.39
CA GLU A 120 -7.72 17.10 14.68
C GLU A 120 -6.79 16.33 15.61
N ALA A 121 -6.35 16.99 16.68
CA ALA A 121 -5.56 16.34 17.73
C ALA A 121 -6.39 15.26 18.47
N PRO A 122 -5.72 14.24 19.05
CA PRO A 122 -4.29 14.00 18.96
C PRO A 122 -3.82 13.52 17.58
N PHE A 123 -2.59 13.90 17.24
CA PHE A 123 -1.89 13.41 16.07
C PHE A 123 -1.05 12.20 16.44
N TYR A 124 -0.97 11.25 15.54
CA TYR A 124 -0.22 10.02 15.72
C TYR A 124 0.79 9.85 14.62
N GLY A 125 1.86 9.16 14.93
CA GLY A 125 2.87 8.82 13.94
C GLY A 125 3.66 7.59 14.31
N VAL A 126 4.14 6.92 13.26
CA VAL A 126 5.07 5.79 13.39
C VAL A 126 6.21 5.97 12.40
N ARG A 127 7.43 5.79 12.88
CA ARG A 127 8.60 5.72 12.00
C ARG A 127 8.86 4.26 11.65
N GLN A 128 8.77 3.96 10.38
CA GLN A 128 8.92 2.61 9.86
C GLN A 128 10.23 2.48 9.08
N ALA A 129 10.91 1.35 9.27
CA ALA A 129 11.97 0.93 8.36
C ALA A 129 11.35 0.03 7.28
N GLY A 130 11.63 0.32 6.02
CA GLY A 130 11.26 -0.58 4.94
C GLY A 130 11.94 -1.93 5.09
N GLY A 131 11.23 -3.03 4.87
CA GLY A 131 11.88 -4.32 5.05
C GLY A 131 11.07 -5.57 4.77
N TYR A 132 9.79 -5.47 4.47
CA TYR A 132 9.01 -6.66 4.10
C TYR A 132 8.66 -6.65 2.62
N LEU A 133 9.19 -7.62 1.89
CA LEU A 133 8.75 -7.93 0.55
C LEU A 133 7.50 -8.82 0.64
N ILE A 134 6.34 -8.26 0.33
CA ILE A 134 5.08 -9.03 0.31
C ILE A 134 4.90 -9.73 -1.03
N CYS A 135 5.24 -9.04 -2.12
CA CYS A 135 5.21 -9.58 -3.48
C CYS A 135 6.15 -8.77 -4.38
N THR A 136 6.53 -9.33 -5.50
CA THR A 136 7.21 -8.59 -6.55
C THR A 136 6.18 -8.07 -7.54
N ILE A 137 6.30 -6.82 -7.95
CA ILE A 137 5.54 -6.23 -9.06
C ILE A 137 6.27 -6.43 -10.39
N ASP A 138 7.55 -6.74 -10.33
CA ASP A 138 8.40 -7.16 -11.44
C ASP A 138 8.72 -8.66 -11.32
N GLY A 139 9.12 -9.27 -12.40
CA GLY A 139 9.50 -10.68 -12.44
C GLY A 139 9.94 -11.11 -13.81
N ILE A 140 10.11 -12.42 -13.98
CA ILE A 140 10.47 -13.00 -15.27
C ILE A 140 9.33 -12.79 -16.25
N GLN A 141 9.63 -12.21 -17.39
CA GLN A 141 8.65 -11.97 -18.44
C GLN A 141 8.15 -13.30 -19.00
N ILE A 142 6.84 -13.38 -19.24
CA ILE A 142 6.19 -14.59 -19.73
C ILE A 142 5.34 -14.30 -20.97
N ASP A 143 5.09 -15.34 -21.77
CA ASP A 143 4.12 -15.34 -22.86
C ASP A 143 2.71 -15.74 -22.37
N ASP A 144 1.73 -15.77 -23.29
CA ASP A 144 0.34 -16.13 -22.97
C ASP A 144 0.18 -17.62 -22.57
N ASN A 145 1.18 -18.45 -22.80
CA ASN A 145 1.24 -19.85 -22.38
C ASN A 145 2.00 -20.07 -21.08
N MET A 146 2.38 -18.99 -20.38
CA MET A 146 3.15 -18.99 -19.13
C MET A 146 4.62 -19.41 -19.29
N HIS A 147 5.16 -19.48 -20.51
CA HIS A 147 6.59 -19.71 -20.70
C HIS A 147 7.39 -18.47 -20.33
N ALA A 148 8.54 -18.66 -19.70
CA ALA A 148 9.54 -17.62 -19.65
C ALA A 148 9.98 -17.24 -21.05
N ILE A 149 10.18 -15.97 -21.32
CA ILE A 149 10.71 -15.47 -22.59
C ILE A 149 12.13 -14.94 -22.41
N ASP A 150 12.95 -15.18 -23.43
CA ASP A 150 14.33 -14.69 -23.46
C ASP A 150 14.43 -13.22 -23.90
N GLN A 151 15.64 -12.70 -24.00
CA GLN A 151 15.88 -11.31 -24.42
C GLN A 151 15.48 -11.01 -25.87
N ASP A 152 15.25 -12.03 -26.71
CA ASP A 152 14.76 -11.93 -28.08
C ASP A 152 13.24 -12.09 -28.17
N PHE A 153 12.55 -12.08 -27.01
CA PHE A 153 11.10 -12.29 -26.86
C PHE A 153 10.62 -13.66 -27.35
N LYS A 154 11.47 -14.69 -27.27
CA LYS A 154 11.11 -16.06 -27.61
C LYS A 154 10.88 -16.89 -26.37
N ALA A 155 9.87 -17.75 -26.45
CA ALA A 155 9.58 -18.70 -25.37
C ALA A 155 10.76 -19.63 -25.15
N ILE A 156 11.14 -19.85 -23.89
CA ILE A 156 12.11 -20.87 -23.48
C ILE A 156 11.35 -22.19 -23.32
N PRO A 157 11.58 -23.19 -24.20
CA PRO A 157 10.79 -24.43 -24.17
C PRO A 157 10.89 -25.16 -22.85
N GLY A 158 9.75 -25.56 -22.30
CA GLY A 158 9.68 -26.34 -21.07
C GLY A 158 9.91 -25.53 -19.78
N LEU A 159 10.12 -24.20 -19.86
CA LEU A 159 10.27 -23.33 -18.69
C LEU A 159 9.01 -22.49 -18.48
N TYR A 160 8.21 -22.86 -17.50
CA TYR A 160 7.00 -22.12 -17.10
C TYR A 160 7.26 -21.31 -15.84
N VAL A 161 6.78 -20.07 -15.81
CA VAL A 161 6.90 -19.16 -14.66
C VAL A 161 5.55 -18.62 -14.28
N ILE A 162 5.17 -18.80 -13.03
CA ILE A 162 3.86 -18.45 -12.50
C ILE A 162 3.95 -17.71 -11.16
N GLY A 163 2.83 -17.21 -10.68
CA GLY A 163 2.73 -16.55 -9.39
C GLY A 163 3.54 -15.25 -9.32
N ASP A 164 4.07 -14.95 -8.16
CA ASP A 164 4.81 -13.70 -7.94
C ASP A 164 6.18 -13.65 -8.64
N MET A 165 6.66 -14.79 -9.16
CA MET A 165 7.87 -14.84 -9.98
C MET A 165 7.63 -14.38 -11.42
N SER A 166 6.39 -14.42 -11.92
CA SER A 166 6.04 -13.93 -13.25
C SER A 166 5.85 -12.41 -13.26
N GLY A 167 6.50 -11.74 -14.19
CA GLY A 167 6.41 -10.30 -14.39
C GLY A 167 5.23 -9.85 -15.26
N ASN A 168 5.17 -8.55 -15.52
CA ASN A 168 4.26 -7.87 -16.45
C ASN A 168 2.76 -7.85 -16.07
N TYR A 169 2.36 -8.44 -14.95
CA TYR A 169 0.96 -8.45 -14.55
C TYR A 169 0.51 -7.14 -13.91
N PHE A 170 1.32 -6.59 -13.02
CA PHE A 170 0.95 -5.40 -12.25
C PHE A 170 1.40 -4.08 -12.87
N SER A 171 2.19 -4.09 -13.91
CA SER A 171 2.60 -2.90 -14.69
C SER A 171 3.05 -1.71 -13.83
N GLY A 172 3.94 -1.95 -12.87
CA GLY A 172 4.53 -0.91 -12.01
C GLY A 172 3.69 -0.46 -10.83
N SER A 173 2.49 -1.01 -10.63
CA SER A 173 1.62 -0.68 -9.49
C SER A 173 0.79 -1.88 -9.05
N TYR A 174 0.75 -2.14 -7.74
CA TYR A 174 -0.10 -3.20 -7.20
C TYR A 174 -1.57 -2.75 -7.19
N PRO A 175 -2.51 -3.54 -7.76
CA PRO A 175 -3.90 -3.15 -7.90
C PRO A 175 -4.67 -3.33 -6.57
N SER A 176 -4.54 -2.37 -5.67
CA SER A 176 -5.20 -2.41 -4.35
C SER A 176 -6.73 -2.47 -4.43
N LEU A 177 -7.32 -2.05 -5.57
CA LEU A 177 -8.76 -2.12 -5.80
C LEU A 177 -9.26 -3.52 -6.16
N MET A 178 -8.35 -4.45 -6.49
CA MET A 178 -8.66 -5.83 -6.86
C MET A 178 -8.18 -6.77 -5.76
N ALA A 179 -8.95 -6.87 -4.68
CA ALA A 179 -8.63 -7.79 -3.59
C ALA A 179 -8.49 -9.23 -4.10
N GLY A 180 -7.39 -9.88 -3.73
CA GLY A 180 -7.11 -11.26 -4.12
C GLY A 180 -6.52 -11.44 -5.54
N ALA A 181 -6.22 -10.37 -6.27
CA ALA A 181 -5.69 -10.47 -7.64
C ALA A 181 -4.40 -11.30 -7.73
N ALA A 182 -3.46 -11.15 -6.79
CA ALA A 182 -2.23 -11.92 -6.77
C ALA A 182 -2.48 -13.43 -6.55
N ALA A 183 -3.32 -13.78 -5.58
CA ALA A 183 -3.69 -15.16 -5.30
C ALA A 183 -4.48 -15.77 -6.47
N GLY A 184 -5.44 -15.03 -7.02
CA GLY A 184 -6.23 -15.44 -8.19
C GLY A 184 -5.35 -15.67 -9.42
N ARG A 185 -4.40 -14.77 -9.67
CA ARG A 185 -3.39 -14.94 -10.73
C ARG A 185 -2.59 -16.22 -10.54
N SER A 186 -2.04 -16.42 -9.35
CA SER A 186 -1.20 -17.57 -9.05
C SER A 186 -1.95 -18.89 -9.27
N ALA A 187 -3.20 -18.99 -8.82
CA ALA A 187 -4.04 -20.16 -9.01
C ALA A 187 -4.38 -20.39 -10.51
N THR A 188 -4.76 -19.34 -11.20
CA THR A 188 -5.17 -19.40 -12.61
C THR A 188 -3.99 -19.75 -13.52
N PHE A 189 -2.87 -19.04 -13.36
CA PHE A 189 -1.69 -19.27 -14.18
C PHE A 189 -1.05 -20.62 -13.89
N GLY A 190 -1.06 -21.08 -12.61
CA GLY A 190 -0.60 -22.41 -12.25
C GLY A 190 -1.42 -23.52 -12.93
N ARG A 191 -2.74 -23.37 -12.98
CA ARG A 191 -3.62 -24.30 -13.69
C ARG A 191 -3.33 -24.31 -15.20
N LEU A 192 -3.22 -23.13 -15.83
CA LEU A 192 -2.95 -23.01 -17.26
C LEU A 192 -1.58 -23.56 -17.64
N ALA A 193 -0.52 -23.22 -16.88
CA ALA A 193 0.81 -23.76 -17.09
C ALA A 193 0.84 -25.29 -16.98
N GLY A 194 0.13 -25.86 -15.99
CA GLY A 194 0.01 -27.31 -15.86
C GLY A 194 -0.72 -27.97 -17.04
N GLN A 195 -1.76 -27.35 -17.59
CA GLN A 195 -2.46 -27.81 -18.77
C GLN A 195 -1.58 -27.73 -20.02
N ASN A 196 -0.85 -26.64 -20.21
CA ASN A 196 0.04 -26.43 -21.34
C ASN A 196 1.22 -27.41 -21.30
N ALA A 197 1.82 -27.61 -20.14
CA ALA A 197 2.89 -28.58 -19.97
C ALA A 197 2.42 -30.02 -20.27
N ALA A 198 1.21 -30.38 -19.84
CA ALA A 198 0.65 -31.71 -20.14
C ALA A 198 0.30 -31.89 -21.64
N ALA A 199 -0.01 -30.81 -22.33
CA ALA A 199 -0.29 -30.79 -23.77
C ALA A 199 0.98 -30.70 -24.64
N GLY A 200 2.17 -30.49 -24.03
CA GLY A 200 3.43 -30.31 -24.73
C GLY A 200 3.55 -28.97 -25.47
N ILE A 201 2.81 -27.97 -24.99
CA ILE A 201 2.84 -26.60 -25.51
C ILE A 201 3.96 -25.82 -24.83
#